data_944215adfb68f2c19765aa1e051b508c
#
_entry.id   944215adfb68f2c19765aa1e051b508c
#
_cell.length_a   1.000
_cell.length_b   1.000
_cell.length_c   1.000
_cell.angle_alpha   90.00
_cell.angle_beta   90.00
_cell.angle_gamma   90.00
#
_symmetry.space_group_name_H-M   'P 1'
#
loop_
_entity.id
_entity.type
_entity.pdbx_description
1 polymer ?
#
loop_
_entity_poly.entity_id
_entity_poly.type
_entity_poly.pdbx_seq_one_letter_code
_entity_poly.pdbx_strand_id
1 'polypeptide(L)'
;MRRILLCAVLGAHLGADTARAVEPVPSVAPLREQHTIRQAWLKKRLDDVLPALLRKHGVSMWIVANREYNEDPVFRSLVSPSQFAARRRTILVFTDRGSGKGVERLALGGGSNGGLYTVYRDPDVQTRELWGRAQWSLLRKVVDERKPKSIALDISHVHAFSDGLSAGEREELEEALGPWSSKIVRAEELPLDYLAIRIPEMVAPYRDLMRLAHGLIARAFSNEVIAPGKTTTADVEWWLRQRVNDLGLGEWFAPTVDVQRRGVKPGAIVGDRGEVVIQRGDHLHVDFGIFALGLATDTQHVGYVLREGETDAPAGLRRALENSNRLQDLLLERLRPGLTGNQVLADTLAAAKKEGLTATVYSHPIGDHGHGAGPLIGLWDRQDGVPGRGDVKVLPSTWFSIELEATTPVPEWDGQPVRSAQ
;
A
#
# COMPACT_ATOMS: atom_id res chain seq x y z
N MET A 1 -21.97 -42.02 42.37
CA MET A 1 -20.70 -42.64 42.83
C MET A 1 -20.24 -43.66 41.79
N ARG A 2 -19.23 -43.32 40.99
CA ARG A 2 -18.41 -44.28 40.24
C ARG A 2 -17.03 -43.64 40.05
N ARG A 3 -16.06 -44.23 40.73
CA ARG A 3 -14.65 -43.89 40.64
C ARG A 3 -14.11 -44.43 39.33
N ILE A 4 -13.36 -43.59 38.56
CA ILE A 4 -12.58 -44.03 37.43
C ILE A 4 -11.10 -43.97 37.83
N LEU A 5 -10.45 -45.12 37.68
CA LEU A 5 -9.05 -45.35 37.95
C LEU A 5 -8.16 -44.65 36.90
N LEU A 6 -7.16 -43.93 37.38
CA LEU A 6 -6.08 -43.34 36.55
C LEU A 6 -4.99 -44.36 36.36
N CYS A 7 -4.79 -44.89 35.14
CA CYS A 7 -3.57 -45.63 34.76
C CYS A 7 -2.59 -44.66 34.14
N ALA A 8 -1.48 -44.39 34.83
CA ALA A 8 -0.33 -43.68 34.29
C ALA A 8 0.46 -44.62 33.38
N VAL A 9 0.58 -44.33 32.10
CA VAL A 9 1.52 -44.95 31.19
C VAL A 9 2.68 -43.95 30.97
N LEU A 10 3.84 -44.28 31.55
CA LEU A 10 5.10 -43.61 31.19
C LEU A 10 5.49 -44.05 29.77
N GLY A 11 5.29 -43.21 28.79
CA GLY A 11 5.86 -43.35 27.46
C GLY A 11 7.08 -42.47 27.35
N ALA A 12 8.23 -43.07 27.16
CA ALA A 12 9.47 -42.38 26.78
C ALA A 12 9.28 -41.77 25.39
N HIS A 13 9.15 -40.45 25.31
CA HIS A 13 9.20 -39.74 24.03
C HIS A 13 10.65 -39.49 23.66
N LEU A 14 11.15 -40.30 22.73
CA LEU A 14 12.27 -39.95 21.87
C LEU A 14 11.84 -38.70 21.08
N GLY A 15 12.51 -37.57 21.31
CA GLY A 15 12.30 -36.34 20.60
C GLY A 15 12.62 -36.53 19.12
N ALA A 16 11.61 -36.67 18.32
CA ALA A 16 11.71 -36.36 16.90
C ALA A 16 11.56 -34.85 16.75
N ASP A 17 12.61 -34.21 16.30
CA ASP A 17 12.58 -32.83 15.79
C ASP A 17 11.50 -32.75 14.69
N THR A 18 10.28 -32.38 15.06
CA THR A 18 9.27 -32.03 14.08
C THR A 18 9.65 -30.66 13.56
N ALA A 19 10.45 -30.63 12.50
CA ALA A 19 10.54 -29.46 11.64
C ALA A 19 9.08 -29.06 11.34
N ARG A 20 8.67 -27.91 11.86
CA ARG A 20 7.34 -27.36 11.63
C ARG A 20 7.20 -27.23 10.12
N ALA A 21 6.36 -28.06 9.50
CA ALA A 21 6.14 -28.02 8.08
C ALA A 21 5.74 -26.58 7.70
N VAL A 22 6.53 -25.95 6.84
CA VAL A 22 6.20 -24.64 6.30
C VAL A 22 4.88 -24.81 5.57
N GLU A 23 3.83 -24.09 6.00
CA GLU A 23 2.54 -24.15 5.32
C GLU A 23 2.70 -23.85 3.83
N PRO A 24 1.95 -24.54 2.95
CA PRO A 24 2.04 -24.25 1.52
C PRO A 24 1.74 -22.78 1.27
N VAL A 25 2.67 -22.13 0.58
CA VAL A 25 2.51 -20.72 0.19
C VAL A 25 1.30 -20.60 -0.73
N PRO A 26 0.32 -19.72 -0.45
CA PRO A 26 -0.84 -19.54 -1.32
C PRO A 26 -0.42 -19.19 -2.75
N SER A 27 -1.09 -19.73 -3.74
CA SER A 27 -0.89 -19.34 -5.14
C SER A 27 -1.80 -18.17 -5.50
N VAL A 28 -1.29 -17.25 -6.31
CA VAL A 28 -2.13 -16.19 -6.89
C VAL A 28 -2.94 -16.76 -8.05
N ALA A 29 -4.20 -16.34 -8.16
CA ALA A 29 -5.09 -16.75 -9.23
C ALA A 29 -4.50 -16.51 -10.63
N PRO A 30 -4.84 -17.31 -11.66
CA PRO A 30 -4.40 -17.07 -13.02
C PRO A 30 -4.82 -15.67 -13.54
N LEU A 31 -4.07 -15.08 -14.46
CA LEU A 31 -4.28 -13.70 -14.96
C LEU A 31 -5.71 -13.42 -15.43
N ARG A 32 -6.38 -14.38 -16.10
CA ARG A 32 -7.77 -14.21 -16.51
C ARG A 32 -8.71 -14.06 -15.32
N GLU A 33 -8.49 -14.82 -14.29
CA GLU A 33 -9.29 -14.75 -13.05
C GLU A 33 -8.99 -13.45 -12.29
N GLN A 34 -7.72 -13.06 -12.17
CA GLN A 34 -7.33 -11.77 -11.63
C GLN A 34 -8.01 -10.61 -12.37
N HIS A 35 -8.06 -10.67 -13.71
CA HIS A 35 -8.78 -9.67 -14.51
C HIS A 35 -10.26 -9.62 -14.13
N THR A 36 -10.93 -10.77 -14.01
CA THR A 36 -12.35 -10.84 -13.67
C THR A 36 -12.61 -10.25 -12.28
N ILE A 37 -11.79 -10.61 -11.30
CA ILE A 37 -11.87 -10.10 -9.93
C ILE A 37 -11.71 -8.57 -9.91
N ARG A 38 -10.64 -8.06 -10.53
CA ARG A 38 -10.34 -6.62 -10.56
C ARG A 38 -11.40 -5.81 -11.32
N GLN A 39 -11.95 -6.38 -12.40
CA GLN A 39 -13.04 -5.74 -13.16
C GLN A 39 -14.32 -5.61 -12.31
N ALA A 40 -14.62 -6.64 -11.49
CA ALA A 40 -15.74 -6.60 -10.56
C ALA A 40 -15.51 -5.55 -9.45
N TRP A 41 -14.31 -5.45 -8.91
CA TRP A 41 -13.93 -4.41 -7.95
C TRP A 41 -14.05 -3.01 -8.52
N LEU A 42 -13.54 -2.80 -9.74
CA LEU A 42 -13.65 -1.53 -10.44
C LEU A 42 -15.13 -1.12 -10.59
N LYS A 43 -15.97 -2.05 -11.08
CA LYS A 43 -17.40 -1.79 -11.21
C LYS A 43 -18.01 -1.34 -9.87
N LYS A 44 -17.76 -2.06 -8.80
CA LYS A 44 -18.29 -1.75 -7.47
C LYS A 44 -17.79 -0.41 -6.93
N ARG A 45 -16.50 -0.09 -7.11
CA ARG A 45 -15.94 1.21 -6.70
C ARG A 45 -16.58 2.36 -7.48
N LEU A 46 -16.79 2.19 -8.77
CA LEU A 46 -17.46 3.19 -9.62
C LEU A 46 -18.96 3.35 -9.29
N ASP A 47 -19.63 2.28 -8.88
CA ASP A 47 -21.06 2.31 -8.58
C ASP A 47 -21.36 2.81 -7.15
N ASP A 48 -20.56 2.42 -6.17
CA ASP A 48 -20.85 2.66 -4.75
C ASP A 48 -19.97 3.76 -4.14
N VAL A 49 -18.64 3.70 -4.40
CA VAL A 49 -17.67 4.61 -3.75
C VAL A 49 -17.64 5.97 -4.42
N LEU A 50 -17.49 6.01 -5.74
CA LEU A 50 -17.35 7.28 -6.48
C LEU A 50 -18.53 8.24 -6.29
N PRO A 51 -19.81 7.81 -6.37
CA PRO A 51 -20.94 8.72 -6.16
C PRO A 51 -20.98 9.32 -4.75
N ALA A 52 -20.61 8.53 -3.74
CA ALA A 52 -20.55 9.00 -2.36
C ALA A 52 -19.48 10.07 -2.18
N LEU A 53 -18.31 9.89 -2.81
CA LEU A 53 -17.20 10.82 -2.73
C LEU A 53 -17.47 12.12 -3.48
N LEU A 54 -18.01 12.08 -4.69
CA LEU A 54 -18.39 13.30 -5.41
C LEU A 54 -19.33 14.17 -4.56
N ARG A 55 -20.31 13.57 -3.88
CA ARG A 55 -21.23 14.28 -2.99
C ARG A 55 -20.56 14.75 -1.71
N LYS A 56 -19.71 13.93 -1.09
CA LYS A 56 -18.92 14.32 0.10
C LYS A 56 -18.11 15.56 -0.15
N HIS A 57 -17.47 15.67 -1.33
CA HIS A 57 -16.63 16.80 -1.71
C HIS A 57 -17.37 17.92 -2.43
N GLY A 58 -18.70 17.82 -2.62
CA GLY A 58 -19.50 18.85 -3.31
C GLY A 58 -19.13 19.04 -4.79
N VAL A 59 -18.59 18.01 -5.43
CA VAL A 59 -18.14 18.02 -6.82
C VAL A 59 -19.27 17.57 -7.73
N SER A 60 -19.65 18.41 -8.69
CA SER A 60 -20.68 18.04 -9.67
C SER A 60 -20.11 17.38 -10.91
N MET A 61 -18.86 17.70 -11.27
CA MET A 61 -18.12 17.05 -12.35
C MET A 61 -16.64 16.88 -11.97
N TRP A 62 -16.10 15.68 -12.18
CA TRP A 62 -14.67 15.40 -12.04
C TRP A 62 -14.11 15.02 -13.41
N ILE A 63 -13.07 15.70 -13.86
CA ILE A 63 -12.39 15.44 -15.13
C ILE A 63 -10.99 14.93 -14.82
N VAL A 64 -10.67 13.73 -15.31
CA VAL A 64 -9.34 13.12 -15.22
C VAL A 64 -8.78 13.01 -16.63
N ALA A 65 -7.87 13.90 -16.98
CA ALA A 65 -7.21 13.91 -18.28
C ALA A 65 -5.89 13.12 -18.20
N ASN A 66 -5.72 12.17 -19.11
CA ASN A 66 -4.58 11.27 -19.13
C ASN A 66 -3.94 11.30 -20.51
N ARG A 67 -2.63 11.48 -20.56
CA ARG A 67 -1.83 11.35 -21.76
C ARG A 67 -0.93 10.12 -21.67
N GLU A 68 -0.75 9.39 -22.77
CA GLU A 68 0.13 8.23 -22.84
C GLU A 68 1.53 8.59 -22.35
N TYR A 69 2.08 7.78 -21.44
CA TYR A 69 3.33 7.96 -20.69
C TYR A 69 3.33 9.05 -19.60
N ASN A 70 2.21 9.71 -19.39
CA ASN A 70 2.01 10.68 -18.31
C ASN A 70 0.56 10.64 -17.84
N GLU A 71 0.16 9.45 -17.40
CA GLU A 71 -1.17 9.22 -16.84
C GLU A 71 -1.25 9.79 -15.42
N ASP A 72 -2.45 10.24 -15.07
CA ASP A 72 -2.80 10.61 -13.71
C ASP A 72 -2.59 9.43 -12.75
N PRO A 73 -2.06 9.62 -11.53
CA PRO A 73 -1.89 8.54 -10.54
C PRO A 73 -3.16 7.74 -10.27
N VAL A 74 -4.34 8.35 -10.38
CA VAL A 74 -5.63 7.67 -10.19
C VAL A 74 -6.06 6.83 -11.39
N PHE A 75 -5.44 7.00 -12.56
CA PHE A 75 -5.86 6.39 -13.82
C PHE A 75 -6.09 4.88 -13.72
N ARG A 76 -5.09 4.14 -13.22
CA ARG A 76 -5.15 2.67 -13.16
C ARG A 76 -6.25 2.15 -12.25
N SER A 77 -6.72 2.94 -11.30
CA SER A 77 -7.82 2.61 -10.41
C SER A 77 -9.20 2.92 -11.00
N LEU A 78 -9.24 3.65 -12.13
CA LEU A 78 -10.45 4.06 -12.84
C LEU A 78 -10.71 3.27 -14.12
N VAL A 79 -9.74 2.52 -14.63
CA VAL A 79 -9.85 1.81 -15.92
C VAL A 79 -9.80 0.30 -15.75
N SER A 80 -10.25 -0.42 -16.79
CA SER A 80 -10.18 -1.90 -16.83
C SER A 80 -8.76 -2.41 -16.58
N PRO A 81 -8.59 -3.53 -15.87
CA PRO A 81 -7.28 -4.13 -15.62
C PRO A 81 -6.46 -4.46 -16.88
N SER A 82 -7.10 -4.55 -18.03
CA SER A 82 -6.45 -4.75 -19.33
C SER A 82 -5.96 -3.44 -19.99
N GLN A 83 -6.28 -2.30 -19.43
CA GLN A 83 -5.83 -1.00 -19.93
C GLN A 83 -4.60 -0.54 -19.15
N PHE A 84 -3.41 -0.73 -19.71
CA PHE A 84 -2.13 -0.44 -19.05
C PHE A 84 -1.71 1.03 -19.17
N ALA A 85 -2.18 1.70 -20.22
CA ALA A 85 -1.85 3.10 -20.50
C ALA A 85 -3.04 3.83 -21.11
N ALA A 86 -3.04 5.14 -20.98
CA ALA A 86 -3.92 6.01 -21.74
C ALA A 86 -3.47 6.00 -23.20
N ARG A 87 -4.27 5.47 -24.10
CA ARG A 87 -3.91 5.51 -25.52
C ARG A 87 -3.94 6.96 -26.02
N ARG A 88 -2.77 7.53 -26.36
CA ARG A 88 -2.59 8.93 -26.75
C ARG A 88 -3.09 9.88 -25.65
N ARG A 89 -4.37 10.24 -25.69
CA ARG A 89 -5.07 10.96 -24.62
C ARG A 89 -6.40 10.26 -24.33
N THR A 90 -6.68 10.04 -23.06
CA THR A 90 -7.95 9.52 -22.55
C THR A 90 -8.47 10.49 -21.50
N ILE A 91 -9.63 11.09 -21.73
CA ILE A 91 -10.29 11.97 -20.75
C ILE A 91 -11.47 11.20 -20.15
N LEU A 92 -11.43 10.96 -18.86
CA LEU A 92 -12.54 10.39 -18.11
C LEU A 92 -13.34 11.53 -17.47
N VAL A 93 -14.66 11.52 -17.66
CA VAL A 93 -15.56 12.55 -17.13
C VAL A 93 -16.62 11.88 -16.27
N PHE A 94 -16.69 12.29 -15.02
CA PHE A 94 -17.68 11.82 -14.05
C PHE A 94 -18.62 12.97 -13.71
N THR A 95 -19.92 12.79 -13.95
CA THR A 95 -20.92 13.82 -13.67
C THR A 95 -21.95 13.28 -12.68
N ASP A 96 -22.07 13.89 -11.49
CA ASP A 96 -23.16 13.55 -10.56
C ASP A 96 -24.49 14.06 -11.12
N ARG A 97 -25.38 13.13 -11.43
CA ARG A 97 -26.71 13.39 -11.98
C ARG A 97 -27.77 13.57 -10.88
N GLY A 98 -27.34 13.61 -9.62
CA GLY A 98 -28.19 13.73 -8.45
C GLY A 98 -28.65 12.38 -7.87
N SER A 99 -29.28 12.43 -6.69
CA SER A 99 -29.79 11.27 -6.01
C SER A 99 -30.80 10.51 -6.88
N GLY A 100 -30.61 9.20 -7.00
CA GLY A 100 -31.46 8.31 -7.81
C GLY A 100 -31.07 8.18 -9.29
N LYS A 101 -30.19 9.05 -9.83
CA LYS A 101 -29.68 8.94 -11.23
C LYS A 101 -28.22 8.49 -11.30
N GLY A 102 -27.52 8.43 -10.16
CA GLY A 102 -26.13 8.01 -10.09
C GLY A 102 -25.14 8.98 -10.73
N VAL A 103 -23.98 8.45 -11.10
CA VAL A 103 -22.89 9.18 -11.76
C VAL A 103 -22.77 8.73 -13.22
N GLU A 104 -22.91 9.67 -14.13
CA GLU A 104 -22.59 9.45 -15.54
C GLU A 104 -21.08 9.33 -15.71
N ARG A 105 -20.64 8.33 -16.46
CA ARG A 105 -19.23 8.01 -16.71
C ARG A 105 -18.97 8.03 -18.20
N LEU A 106 -18.22 9.01 -18.66
CA LEU A 106 -17.86 9.17 -20.06
C LEU A 106 -16.38 8.93 -20.26
N ALA A 107 -16.04 8.28 -21.36
CA ALA A 107 -14.67 8.18 -21.86
C ALA A 107 -14.58 8.93 -23.20
N LEU A 108 -13.78 9.98 -23.24
CA LEU A 108 -13.45 10.73 -24.44
C LEU A 108 -12.08 10.26 -24.93
N GLY A 109 -12.06 9.38 -25.91
CA GLY A 109 -10.89 8.55 -26.24
C GLY A 109 -10.82 7.29 -25.38
N GLY A 110 -10.04 6.30 -25.84
CA GLY A 110 -10.01 4.99 -25.20
C GLY A 110 -11.25 4.14 -25.45
N GLY A 111 -11.49 3.17 -24.60
CA GLY A 111 -12.57 2.20 -24.70
C GLY A 111 -13.63 2.32 -23.59
N SER A 112 -14.64 1.45 -23.66
CA SER A 112 -15.72 1.39 -22.65
C SER A 112 -15.31 0.78 -21.32
N ASN A 113 -14.08 0.32 -21.17
CA ASN A 113 -13.58 -0.36 -19.95
C ASN A 113 -14.49 -1.53 -19.50
N GLY A 114 -14.83 -2.41 -20.44
CA GLY A 114 -15.73 -3.53 -20.18
C GLY A 114 -17.20 -3.11 -20.00
N GLY A 115 -17.63 -2.01 -20.63
CA GLY A 115 -19.00 -1.50 -20.55
C GLY A 115 -19.26 -0.59 -19.34
N LEU A 116 -18.22 -0.24 -18.56
CA LEU A 116 -18.37 0.64 -17.38
C LEU A 116 -18.46 2.12 -17.72
N TYR A 117 -18.05 2.49 -18.94
CA TYR A 117 -18.10 3.87 -19.47
C TYR A 117 -18.87 3.92 -20.77
N THR A 118 -19.60 5.00 -20.97
CA THR A 118 -20.11 5.39 -22.28
C THR A 118 -18.97 6.05 -23.04
N VAL A 119 -18.59 5.47 -24.18
CA VAL A 119 -17.64 6.13 -25.08
C VAL A 119 -18.36 7.26 -25.78
N TYR A 120 -18.03 8.48 -25.37
CA TYR A 120 -18.65 9.69 -25.94
C TYR A 120 -17.93 10.06 -27.22
N ARG A 121 -18.69 10.14 -28.33
CA ARG A 121 -18.20 10.47 -29.67
C ARG A 121 -19.05 11.57 -30.27
N ASP A 122 -18.43 12.41 -31.06
CA ASP A 122 -19.17 13.35 -31.89
C ASP A 122 -19.56 12.62 -33.19
N PRO A 123 -20.86 12.55 -33.54
CA PRO A 123 -21.30 11.91 -34.76
C PRO A 123 -20.76 12.61 -36.02
N ASP A 124 -20.41 13.89 -35.93
CA ASP A 124 -19.87 14.66 -37.05
C ASP A 124 -18.33 14.46 -37.23
N VAL A 125 -17.66 13.80 -36.27
CA VAL A 125 -16.22 13.51 -36.33
C VAL A 125 -15.99 12.09 -36.79
N GLN A 126 -15.61 11.91 -38.04
CA GLN A 126 -15.45 10.60 -38.67
C GLN A 126 -14.21 9.80 -38.22
N THR A 127 -13.30 10.39 -37.45
CA THR A 127 -12.08 9.71 -37.02
C THR A 127 -12.33 8.81 -35.82
N ARG A 128 -11.89 7.56 -35.89
CA ARG A 128 -11.97 6.58 -34.76
C ARG A 128 -11.18 7.02 -33.53
N GLU A 129 -10.19 7.86 -33.72
CA GLU A 129 -9.34 8.38 -32.65
C GLU A 129 -9.33 9.90 -32.73
N LEU A 130 -9.75 10.50 -31.63
CA LEU A 130 -9.67 11.96 -31.46
C LEU A 130 -8.21 12.37 -31.19
N TRP A 131 -7.78 13.44 -31.86
CA TRP A 131 -6.45 13.99 -31.72
C TRP A 131 -6.50 15.46 -31.34
N GLY A 132 -5.57 15.87 -30.47
CA GLY A 132 -5.30 17.25 -30.18
C GLY A 132 -6.57 18.04 -29.81
N ARG A 133 -6.82 19.14 -30.50
CA ARG A 133 -7.95 20.06 -30.20
C ARG A 133 -9.33 19.45 -30.38
N ALA A 134 -9.51 18.46 -31.24
CA ALA A 134 -10.82 17.82 -31.43
C ALA A 134 -11.35 17.13 -30.17
N GLN A 135 -10.47 16.55 -29.38
CA GLN A 135 -10.85 15.91 -28.11
C GLN A 135 -11.21 16.96 -27.05
N TRP A 136 -10.50 18.07 -27.00
CA TRP A 136 -10.84 19.19 -26.12
C TRP A 136 -12.16 19.86 -26.52
N SER A 137 -12.44 20.01 -27.83
CA SER A 137 -13.74 20.51 -28.31
C SER A 137 -14.88 19.57 -27.91
N LEU A 138 -14.64 18.25 -27.92
CA LEU A 138 -15.61 17.28 -27.46
C LEU A 138 -15.87 17.39 -25.95
N LEU A 139 -14.81 17.60 -25.15
CA LEU A 139 -14.93 17.87 -23.71
C LEU A 139 -15.78 19.12 -23.48
N ARG A 140 -15.51 20.20 -24.23
CA ARG A 140 -16.30 21.44 -24.14
C ARG A 140 -17.78 21.21 -24.40
N LYS A 141 -18.12 20.44 -25.44
CA LYS A 141 -19.51 20.05 -25.73
C LYS A 141 -20.16 19.30 -24.56
N VAL A 142 -19.45 18.34 -23.95
CA VAL A 142 -19.91 17.62 -22.75
C VAL A 142 -20.22 18.61 -21.62
N VAL A 143 -19.32 19.54 -21.35
CA VAL A 143 -19.50 20.52 -20.26
C VAL A 143 -20.67 21.49 -20.55
N ASP A 144 -20.80 21.97 -21.79
CA ASP A 144 -21.92 22.83 -22.21
C ASP A 144 -23.29 22.14 -22.05
N GLU A 145 -23.35 20.83 -22.34
CA GLU A 145 -24.58 20.03 -22.19
C GLU A 145 -24.93 19.74 -20.74
N ARG A 146 -23.92 19.42 -19.90
CA ARG A 146 -24.12 19.01 -18.49
C ARG A 146 -24.22 20.19 -17.52
N LYS A 147 -23.67 21.34 -17.88
CA LYS A 147 -23.70 22.59 -17.11
C LYS A 147 -23.35 22.40 -15.64
N PRO A 148 -22.13 21.87 -15.34
CA PRO A 148 -21.75 21.56 -13.97
C PRO A 148 -21.66 22.81 -13.10
N LYS A 149 -21.97 22.67 -11.82
CA LYS A 149 -21.81 23.74 -10.82
C LYS A 149 -20.35 23.92 -10.41
N SER A 150 -19.58 22.81 -10.40
CA SER A 150 -18.14 22.75 -10.10
C SER A 150 -17.48 21.71 -11.00
N ILE A 151 -16.24 21.96 -11.41
CA ILE A 151 -15.39 21.06 -12.21
C ILE A 151 -14.13 20.79 -11.40
N ALA A 152 -14.01 19.59 -10.87
CA ALA A 152 -12.81 19.17 -10.15
C ALA A 152 -11.73 18.71 -11.14
N LEU A 153 -10.50 19.15 -10.91
CA LEU A 153 -9.29 18.74 -11.62
C LEU A 153 -8.23 18.30 -10.61
N ASP A 154 -7.44 17.33 -10.99
CA ASP A 154 -6.38 16.76 -10.14
C ASP A 154 -5.15 17.67 -10.16
N ILE A 155 -5.21 18.70 -9.33
CA ILE A 155 -4.19 19.73 -9.13
C ILE A 155 -3.99 19.92 -7.63
N SER A 156 -2.79 19.63 -7.14
CA SER A 156 -2.44 19.77 -5.73
C SER A 156 -1.00 20.27 -5.54
N HIS A 157 -0.77 20.99 -4.45
CA HIS A 157 0.58 21.37 -4.00
C HIS A 157 1.13 20.40 -2.94
N VAL A 158 0.28 19.52 -2.40
CA VAL A 158 0.60 18.68 -1.24
C VAL A 158 0.55 17.19 -1.61
N HIS A 159 -0.46 16.79 -2.39
CA HIS A 159 -0.78 15.39 -2.62
C HIS A 159 -0.47 14.99 -4.06
N ALA A 160 0.64 14.28 -4.27
CA ALA A 160 1.05 13.78 -5.58
C ALA A 160 -0.05 12.93 -6.27
N PHE A 161 -0.87 12.20 -5.49
CA PHE A 161 -2.00 11.43 -6.01
C PHE A 161 -3.15 12.29 -6.57
N SER A 162 -3.16 13.57 -6.25
CA SER A 162 -4.16 14.55 -6.69
C SER A 162 -3.55 15.61 -7.59
N ASP A 163 -2.34 15.41 -8.12
CA ASP A 163 -1.60 16.35 -8.96
C ASP A 163 -1.15 15.68 -10.26
N GLY A 164 -2.08 14.99 -10.92
CA GLY A 164 -1.80 14.23 -12.14
C GLY A 164 -1.93 15.03 -13.43
N LEU A 165 -2.58 16.19 -13.38
CA LEU A 165 -2.76 17.04 -14.56
C LEU A 165 -1.47 17.82 -14.87
N SER A 166 -0.79 17.47 -15.97
CA SER A 166 0.42 18.18 -16.38
C SER A 166 0.12 19.62 -16.77
N ALA A 167 1.13 20.52 -16.67
CA ALA A 167 0.98 21.93 -16.97
C ALA A 167 0.43 22.17 -18.40
N GLY A 168 0.99 21.47 -19.40
CA GLY A 168 0.52 21.64 -20.80
C GLY A 168 -0.90 21.12 -21.03
N GLU A 169 -1.28 19.99 -20.41
CA GLU A 169 -2.65 19.48 -20.48
C GLU A 169 -3.63 20.45 -19.77
N ARG A 170 -3.20 21.08 -18.69
CA ARG A 170 -3.98 22.08 -17.97
C ARG A 170 -4.25 23.32 -18.82
N GLU A 171 -3.24 23.86 -19.48
CA GLU A 171 -3.36 25.04 -20.35
C GLU A 171 -4.37 24.78 -21.48
N GLU A 172 -4.22 23.65 -22.19
CA GLU A 172 -5.15 23.26 -23.26
C GLU A 172 -6.58 23.02 -22.75
N LEU A 173 -6.72 22.40 -21.58
CA LEU A 173 -8.01 22.13 -20.95
C LEU A 173 -8.71 23.44 -20.55
N GLU A 174 -8.01 24.35 -19.87
CA GLU A 174 -8.54 25.65 -19.46
C GLU A 174 -8.96 26.51 -20.69
N GLU A 175 -8.12 26.52 -21.76
CA GLU A 175 -8.47 27.15 -23.04
C GLU A 175 -9.77 26.55 -23.62
N ALA A 176 -9.88 25.25 -23.68
CA ALA A 176 -11.04 24.53 -24.19
C ALA A 176 -12.30 24.79 -23.39
N LEU A 177 -12.21 24.83 -22.07
CA LEU A 177 -13.33 25.10 -21.18
C LEU A 177 -13.85 26.53 -21.31
N GLY A 178 -13.00 27.51 -21.64
CA GLY A 178 -13.36 28.92 -21.80
C GLY A 178 -14.08 29.45 -20.56
N PRO A 179 -15.35 29.96 -20.67
CA PRO A 179 -16.06 30.50 -19.50
C PRO A 179 -16.26 29.54 -18.34
N TRP A 180 -16.24 28.21 -18.60
CA TRP A 180 -16.37 27.20 -17.57
C TRP A 180 -15.14 27.08 -16.68
N SER A 181 -14.00 27.65 -17.08
CA SER A 181 -12.79 27.68 -16.25
C SER A 181 -13.01 28.37 -14.90
N SER A 182 -13.98 29.27 -14.81
CA SER A 182 -14.40 29.88 -13.54
C SER A 182 -15.08 28.93 -12.57
N LYS A 183 -15.42 27.71 -13.01
CA LYS A 183 -16.00 26.63 -12.19
C LYS A 183 -14.99 25.59 -11.75
N ILE A 184 -13.73 25.73 -12.17
CA ILE A 184 -12.67 24.81 -11.79
C ILE A 184 -12.39 24.90 -10.29
N VAL A 185 -12.30 23.75 -9.66
CA VAL A 185 -11.86 23.56 -8.28
C VAL A 185 -10.76 22.51 -8.23
N ARG A 186 -9.82 22.63 -7.29
CA ARG A 186 -8.82 21.62 -7.06
C ARG A 186 -9.45 20.41 -6.38
N ALA A 187 -9.16 19.22 -6.88
CA ALA A 187 -9.63 17.97 -6.31
C ALA A 187 -8.64 17.45 -5.26
N GLU A 188 -8.33 18.22 -4.21
CA GLU A 188 -7.26 17.88 -3.26
C GLU A 188 -7.47 16.51 -2.59
N GLU A 189 -8.65 16.26 -2.04
CA GLU A 189 -8.93 15.03 -1.30
C GLU A 189 -9.73 13.98 -2.10
N LEU A 190 -10.41 14.34 -3.20
CA LEU A 190 -11.26 13.42 -3.94
C LEU A 190 -10.49 12.21 -4.52
N PRO A 191 -9.37 12.39 -5.25
CA PRO A 191 -8.56 11.26 -5.72
C PRO A 191 -7.94 10.47 -4.58
N LEU A 192 -7.48 11.14 -3.49
CA LEU A 192 -6.94 10.49 -2.30
C LEU A 192 -7.96 9.54 -1.69
N ASP A 193 -9.15 10.04 -1.42
CA ASP A 193 -10.23 9.26 -0.81
C ASP A 193 -10.64 8.08 -1.70
N TYR A 194 -10.72 8.31 -3.02
CA TYR A 194 -11.03 7.25 -3.97
C TYR A 194 -9.96 6.15 -3.96
N LEU A 195 -8.68 6.51 -3.94
CA LEU A 195 -7.57 5.55 -3.84
C LEU A 195 -7.50 4.88 -2.46
N ALA A 196 -7.84 5.60 -1.38
CA ALA A 196 -7.73 5.09 -0.02
C ALA A 196 -8.81 4.06 0.35
N ILE A 197 -10.05 4.24 -0.12
CA ILE A 197 -11.18 3.40 0.29
C ILE A 197 -11.13 2.02 -0.36
N ARG A 198 -11.15 0.99 0.48
CA ARG A 198 -11.27 -0.42 0.09
C ARG A 198 -12.71 -0.88 0.17
N ILE A 199 -13.07 -1.85 -0.66
CA ILE A 199 -14.36 -2.55 -0.61
C ILE A 199 -14.20 -3.90 0.08
N PRO A 200 -15.25 -4.44 0.73
CA PRO A 200 -15.16 -5.71 1.48
C PRO A 200 -14.64 -6.88 0.65
N GLU A 201 -14.93 -6.91 -0.65
CA GLU A 201 -14.53 -7.97 -1.57
C GLU A 201 -13.01 -8.06 -1.78
N MET A 202 -12.26 -7.00 -1.43
CA MET A 202 -10.79 -6.99 -1.50
C MET A 202 -10.14 -7.68 -0.29
N VAL A 203 -10.85 -7.84 0.85
CA VAL A 203 -10.25 -8.26 2.12
C VAL A 203 -9.70 -9.68 2.07
N ALA A 204 -10.48 -10.65 1.58
CA ALA A 204 -10.04 -12.04 1.55
C ALA A 204 -8.85 -12.26 0.58
N PRO A 205 -8.88 -11.78 -0.67
CA PRO A 205 -7.72 -11.86 -1.55
C PRO A 205 -6.46 -11.17 -0.99
N TYR A 206 -6.63 -10.04 -0.30
CA TYR A 206 -5.49 -9.35 0.30
C TYR A 206 -4.86 -10.13 1.44
N ARG A 207 -5.67 -10.80 2.28
CA ARG A 207 -5.15 -11.71 3.31
C ARG A 207 -4.28 -12.83 2.73
N ASP A 208 -4.66 -13.35 1.57
CA ASP A 208 -3.88 -14.39 0.91
C ASP A 208 -2.58 -13.83 0.34
N LEU A 209 -2.56 -12.60 -0.18
CA LEU A 209 -1.32 -11.91 -0.56
C LEU A 209 -0.41 -11.67 0.65
N MET A 210 -0.96 -11.26 1.79
CA MET A 210 -0.19 -11.09 3.02
C MET A 210 0.40 -12.42 3.50
N ARG A 211 -0.36 -13.53 3.50
CA ARG A 211 0.16 -14.86 3.82
C ARG A 211 1.28 -15.29 2.87
N LEU A 212 1.14 -14.97 1.58
CA LEU A 212 2.17 -15.24 0.58
C LEU A 212 3.46 -14.46 0.90
N ALA A 213 3.37 -13.15 1.18
CA ALA A 213 4.52 -12.33 1.54
C ALA A 213 5.21 -12.85 2.81
N HIS A 214 4.44 -13.12 3.87
CA HIS A 214 4.96 -13.69 5.12
C HIS A 214 5.61 -15.07 4.91
N GLY A 215 5.01 -15.92 4.09
CA GLY A 215 5.56 -17.24 3.75
C GLY A 215 6.90 -17.14 3.02
N LEU A 216 7.05 -16.16 2.13
CA LEU A 216 8.32 -15.90 1.44
C LEU A 216 9.39 -15.39 2.41
N ILE A 217 9.05 -14.47 3.32
CA ILE A 217 9.97 -14.00 4.36
C ILE A 217 10.41 -15.15 5.28
N ALA A 218 9.48 -16.00 5.72
CA ALA A 218 9.80 -17.14 6.58
C ALA A 218 10.77 -18.12 5.91
N ARG A 219 10.64 -18.34 4.61
CA ARG A 219 11.59 -19.15 3.83
C ARG A 219 12.93 -18.44 3.66
N ALA A 220 12.91 -17.14 3.35
CA ALA A 220 14.13 -16.34 3.19
C ALA A 220 14.97 -16.34 4.48
N PHE A 221 14.32 -16.31 5.65
CA PHE A 221 14.98 -16.36 6.96
C PHE A 221 15.13 -17.79 7.52
N SER A 222 15.20 -18.79 6.66
CA SER A 222 15.42 -20.18 7.04
C SER A 222 16.74 -20.74 6.47
N ASN A 223 17.08 -21.98 6.86
CA ASN A 223 18.22 -22.70 6.32
C ASN A 223 18.07 -23.11 4.84
N GLU A 224 16.92 -22.84 4.23
CA GLU A 224 16.72 -22.95 2.77
C GLU A 224 17.59 -21.92 2.03
N VAL A 225 17.79 -20.75 2.64
CA VAL A 225 18.47 -19.60 2.02
C VAL A 225 19.73 -19.22 2.77
N ILE A 226 19.65 -19.15 4.12
CA ILE A 226 20.76 -18.66 4.95
C ILE A 226 21.65 -19.80 5.41
N ALA A 227 22.90 -19.81 4.92
CA ALA A 227 24.00 -20.56 5.46
C ALA A 227 24.93 -19.57 6.21
N PRO A 228 24.89 -19.52 7.57
CA PRO A 228 25.68 -18.57 8.34
C PRO A 228 27.17 -18.65 8.01
N GLY A 229 27.84 -17.50 7.87
CA GLY A 229 29.23 -17.39 7.45
C GLY A 229 29.49 -17.48 5.95
N LYS A 230 28.41 -17.64 5.14
CA LYS A 230 28.50 -17.74 3.67
C LYS A 230 27.50 -16.82 2.97
N THR A 231 26.23 -16.94 3.31
CA THR A 231 25.15 -16.15 2.68
C THR A 231 25.27 -14.68 3.07
N THR A 232 25.16 -13.79 2.11
CA THR A 232 25.14 -12.33 2.32
C THR A 232 23.69 -11.83 2.41
N THR A 233 23.51 -10.60 2.90
CA THR A 233 22.21 -9.91 2.87
C THR A 233 21.71 -9.78 1.44
N ALA A 234 22.56 -9.43 0.49
CA ALA A 234 22.22 -9.34 -0.93
C ALA A 234 21.76 -10.70 -1.51
N ASP A 235 22.35 -11.84 -1.12
CA ASP A 235 21.88 -13.15 -1.56
C ASP A 235 20.42 -13.39 -1.15
N VAL A 236 20.02 -12.95 0.06
CA VAL A 236 18.63 -13.06 0.54
C VAL A 236 17.71 -12.15 -0.22
N GLU A 237 18.12 -10.90 -0.46
CA GLU A 237 17.34 -9.92 -1.26
C GLU A 237 17.10 -10.43 -2.69
N TRP A 238 18.14 -10.94 -3.36
CA TRP A 238 18.02 -11.51 -4.69
C TRP A 238 17.19 -12.79 -4.72
N TRP A 239 17.27 -13.62 -3.67
CA TRP A 239 16.41 -14.81 -3.56
C TRP A 239 14.93 -14.39 -3.48
N LEU A 240 14.56 -13.39 -2.67
CA LEU A 240 13.20 -12.87 -2.56
C LEU A 240 12.71 -12.37 -3.92
N ARG A 241 13.51 -11.55 -4.60
CA ARG A 241 13.17 -11.01 -5.94
C ARG A 241 12.97 -12.12 -6.97
N GLN A 242 13.84 -13.14 -6.94
CA GLN A 242 13.69 -14.28 -7.85
C GLN A 242 12.40 -15.05 -7.57
N ARG A 243 12.02 -15.23 -6.30
CA ARG A 243 10.75 -15.91 -5.95
C ARG A 243 9.52 -15.10 -6.40
N VAL A 244 9.55 -13.78 -6.27
CA VAL A 244 8.50 -12.89 -6.80
C VAL A 244 8.34 -13.10 -8.32
N ASN A 245 9.44 -13.09 -9.06
CA ASN A 245 9.44 -13.34 -10.50
C ASN A 245 8.92 -14.74 -10.87
N ASP A 246 9.39 -15.78 -10.18
CA ASP A 246 8.98 -17.17 -10.44
C ASP A 246 7.49 -17.42 -10.19
N LEU A 247 6.89 -16.67 -9.28
CA LEU A 247 5.47 -16.73 -8.95
C LEU A 247 4.60 -15.83 -9.86
N GLY A 248 5.22 -15.11 -10.80
CA GLY A 248 4.52 -14.18 -11.69
C GLY A 248 3.92 -12.98 -10.97
N LEU A 249 4.52 -12.57 -9.85
CA LEU A 249 4.16 -11.40 -9.07
C LEU A 249 4.93 -10.16 -9.55
N GLY A 250 4.49 -8.97 -9.12
CA GLY A 250 5.22 -7.73 -9.31
C GLY A 250 6.02 -7.35 -8.06
N GLU A 251 7.05 -6.57 -8.27
CA GLU A 251 7.76 -5.80 -7.23
C GLU A 251 7.29 -4.35 -7.31
N TRP A 252 7.25 -3.64 -6.19
CA TRP A 252 7.08 -2.19 -6.20
C TRP A 252 8.25 -1.46 -5.52
N PHE A 253 9.07 -2.19 -4.77
CA PHE A 253 10.39 -1.76 -4.31
C PHE A 253 11.34 -2.97 -4.21
N ALA A 254 12.63 -2.72 -4.20
CA ALA A 254 13.63 -3.75 -3.97
C ALA A 254 13.67 -4.09 -2.47
N PRO A 255 13.54 -5.36 -2.07
CA PRO A 255 13.62 -5.72 -0.66
C PRO A 255 14.97 -5.33 -0.08
N THR A 256 14.99 -5.04 1.22
CA THR A 256 16.23 -4.79 1.97
C THR A 256 16.38 -5.77 3.10
N VAL A 257 17.61 -6.23 3.36
CA VAL A 257 17.94 -7.06 4.50
C VAL A 257 19.06 -6.40 5.30
N ASP A 258 18.75 -6.07 6.55
CA ASP A 258 19.67 -5.41 7.47
C ASP A 258 20.13 -6.34 8.58
N VAL A 259 21.34 -6.08 9.10
CA VAL A 259 21.94 -6.85 10.18
C VAL A 259 22.27 -5.94 11.36
N GLN A 260 21.84 -6.36 12.55
CA GLN A 260 22.36 -5.82 13.79
C GLN A 260 23.17 -6.93 14.50
N ARG A 261 24.39 -6.59 14.92
CA ARG A 261 25.34 -7.55 15.49
C ARG A 261 25.88 -7.07 16.83
N ARG A 262 26.02 -7.99 17.79
CA ARG A 262 26.62 -7.69 19.09
C ARG A 262 28.01 -7.06 18.93
N GLY A 263 28.26 -5.97 19.65
CA GLY A 263 29.54 -5.25 19.64
C GLY A 263 29.76 -4.34 18.43
N VAL A 264 28.79 -4.28 17.50
CA VAL A 264 28.82 -3.39 16.34
C VAL A 264 27.81 -2.26 16.52
N LYS A 265 28.26 -1.02 16.37
CA LYS A 265 27.36 0.16 16.54
C LYS A 265 26.24 0.10 15.52
N PRO A 266 24.97 0.39 15.93
CA PRO A 266 23.87 0.57 14.99
C PRO A 266 24.24 1.63 13.93
N GLY A 267 23.97 1.31 12.68
CA GLY A 267 24.33 2.17 11.54
C GLY A 267 25.74 1.98 10.98
N ALA A 268 26.66 1.35 11.71
CA ALA A 268 28.01 1.04 11.17
C ALA A 268 27.99 0.01 10.03
N ILE A 269 26.92 -0.80 9.96
CA ILE A 269 26.69 -1.79 8.89
C ILE A 269 25.75 -1.22 7.81
N VAL A 270 24.97 -0.17 8.13
CA VAL A 270 23.91 0.41 7.28
C VAL A 270 24.43 1.50 6.33
N GLY A 271 25.66 2.02 6.54
CA GLY A 271 26.17 3.20 5.83
C GLY A 271 26.47 3.00 4.34
N ASP A 272 26.99 1.88 3.99
CA ASP A 272 27.14 1.44 2.60
C ASP A 272 26.26 0.21 2.43
N ARG A 273 25.33 0.20 1.52
CA ARG A 273 24.56 -0.99 1.12
C ARG A 273 25.48 -2.10 0.59
N GLY A 274 26.60 -2.31 1.29
CA GLY A 274 27.54 -3.35 1.03
C GLY A 274 26.99 -4.70 1.48
N GLU A 275 27.31 -5.75 0.75
CA GLU A 275 26.98 -7.12 1.10
C GLU A 275 27.54 -7.48 2.46
N VAL A 276 26.68 -7.77 3.42
CA VAL A 276 27.05 -8.20 4.76
C VAL A 276 26.89 -9.70 4.86
N VAL A 277 27.99 -10.43 5.12
CA VAL A 277 27.92 -11.87 5.41
C VAL A 277 27.20 -12.10 6.73
N ILE A 278 26.07 -12.79 6.67
CA ILE A 278 25.23 -13.13 7.82
C ILE A 278 25.96 -14.16 8.70
N GLN A 279 26.03 -13.88 10.01
CA GLN A 279 26.73 -14.69 11.00
C GLN A 279 25.75 -15.26 12.03
N ARG A 280 26.16 -16.34 12.69
CA ARG A 280 25.43 -16.80 13.88
C ARG A 280 25.44 -15.74 14.98
N GLY A 281 24.27 -15.49 15.54
CA GLY A 281 24.06 -14.46 16.56
C GLY A 281 23.66 -13.10 16.00
N ASP A 282 23.49 -12.96 14.69
CA ASP A 282 22.97 -11.77 14.06
C ASP A 282 21.45 -11.64 14.26
N HIS A 283 21.00 -10.43 14.52
CA HIS A 283 19.60 -10.03 14.44
C HIS A 283 19.36 -9.43 13.06
N LEU A 284 18.45 -10.02 12.31
CA LEU A 284 18.12 -9.63 10.94
C LEU A 284 16.84 -8.82 10.94
N HIS A 285 16.73 -7.91 9.99
CA HIS A 285 15.51 -7.24 9.60
C HIS A 285 15.34 -7.37 8.10
N VAL A 286 14.11 -7.55 7.63
CA VAL A 286 13.76 -7.52 6.22
C VAL A 286 12.60 -6.58 6.02
N ASP A 287 12.69 -5.79 4.95
CA ASP A 287 11.58 -5.01 4.40
C ASP A 287 11.25 -5.56 3.02
N PHE A 288 10.01 -6.02 2.83
CA PHE A 288 9.60 -6.78 1.64
C PHE A 288 8.15 -6.56 1.26
N GLY A 289 7.92 -6.27 -0.01
CA GLY A 289 6.58 -6.11 -0.56
C GLY A 289 6.42 -6.78 -1.92
N ILE A 290 5.21 -7.28 -2.18
CA ILE A 290 4.79 -7.86 -3.46
C ILE A 290 3.62 -7.08 -4.05
N PHE A 291 3.46 -7.18 -5.36
CA PHE A 291 2.34 -6.57 -6.07
C PHE A 291 1.58 -7.64 -6.86
N ALA A 292 0.30 -7.79 -6.58
CA ALA A 292 -0.62 -8.66 -7.32
C ALA A 292 -2.06 -8.18 -7.18
N LEU A 293 -2.94 -8.58 -8.10
CA LEU A 293 -4.35 -8.14 -8.13
C LEU A 293 -4.53 -6.61 -8.15
N GLY A 294 -3.51 -5.85 -8.55
CA GLY A 294 -3.51 -4.40 -8.48
C GLY A 294 -3.35 -3.84 -7.05
N LEU A 295 -2.86 -4.67 -6.12
CA LEU A 295 -2.65 -4.32 -4.72
C LEU A 295 -1.19 -4.59 -4.33
N ALA A 296 -0.62 -3.68 -3.56
CA ALA A 296 0.70 -3.80 -2.97
C ALA A 296 0.62 -4.35 -1.54
N THR A 297 1.59 -5.16 -1.13
CA THR A 297 1.87 -5.46 0.29
C THR A 297 3.15 -4.75 0.70
N ASP A 298 3.28 -4.51 2.00
CA ASP A 298 4.45 -3.92 2.62
C ASP A 298 4.60 -4.52 4.01
N THR A 299 5.68 -5.25 4.24
CA THR A 299 5.85 -6.04 5.44
C THR A 299 7.29 -6.03 5.91
N GLN A 300 7.47 -5.67 7.17
CA GLN A 300 8.76 -5.73 7.85
C GLN A 300 8.76 -6.85 8.88
N HIS A 301 9.81 -7.65 8.92
CA HIS A 301 9.99 -8.73 9.89
C HIS A 301 11.41 -8.78 10.42
N VAL A 302 11.53 -9.24 11.66
CA VAL A 302 12.83 -9.49 12.27
C VAL A 302 13.08 -11.00 12.44
N GLY A 303 14.34 -11.39 12.43
CA GLY A 303 14.78 -12.75 12.65
C GLY A 303 16.08 -12.81 13.47
N TYR A 304 16.39 -13.97 14.01
CA TYR A 304 17.66 -14.20 14.72
C TYR A 304 18.37 -15.45 14.20
N VAL A 305 19.63 -15.32 13.87
CA VAL A 305 20.44 -16.44 13.41
C VAL A 305 21.00 -17.20 14.63
N LEU A 306 20.36 -18.32 14.97
CA LEU A 306 20.72 -19.13 16.15
C LEU A 306 22.20 -19.46 16.19
N ARG A 307 22.82 -19.34 17.36
CA ARG A 307 24.14 -19.87 17.63
C ARG A 307 24.08 -21.39 17.83
N GLU A 308 25.21 -22.02 17.81
CA GLU A 308 25.28 -23.45 18.09
C GLU A 308 24.74 -23.77 19.50
N GLY A 309 23.82 -24.71 19.58
CA GLY A 309 23.16 -25.13 20.83
C GLY A 309 21.98 -24.26 21.27
N GLU A 310 21.72 -23.12 20.60
CA GLU A 310 20.53 -22.32 20.87
C GLU A 310 19.28 -22.91 20.16
N THR A 311 18.15 -22.87 20.85
CA THR A 311 16.85 -23.31 20.32
C THR A 311 15.89 -22.16 20.12
N ASP A 312 16.22 -20.95 20.62
CA ASP A 312 15.44 -19.73 20.52
C ASP A 312 16.36 -18.51 20.62
N ALA A 313 15.84 -17.34 20.24
CA ALA A 313 16.55 -16.08 20.40
C ALA A 313 16.77 -15.72 21.89
N PRO A 314 17.87 -14.99 22.23
CA PRO A 314 18.10 -14.48 23.57
C PRO A 314 16.90 -13.69 24.12
N ALA A 315 16.71 -13.73 25.43
CA ALA A 315 15.55 -13.11 26.09
C ALA A 315 15.43 -11.61 25.79
N GLY A 316 16.55 -10.89 25.71
CA GLY A 316 16.56 -9.45 25.36
C GLY A 316 16.09 -9.17 23.94
N LEU A 317 16.42 -10.03 22.97
CA LEU A 317 15.92 -9.88 21.58
C LEU A 317 14.44 -10.24 21.48
N ARG A 318 13.96 -11.24 22.20
CA ARG A 318 12.51 -11.53 22.28
C ARG A 318 11.74 -10.37 22.89
N ARG A 319 12.29 -9.74 23.94
CA ARG A 319 11.69 -8.52 24.50
C ARG A 319 11.69 -7.35 23.51
N ALA A 320 12.71 -7.21 22.67
CA ALA A 320 12.73 -6.21 21.62
C ALA A 320 11.55 -6.40 20.64
N LEU A 321 11.29 -7.65 20.24
CA LEU A 321 10.13 -8.00 19.43
C LEU A 321 8.79 -7.76 20.17
N GLU A 322 8.71 -8.13 21.45
CA GLU A 322 7.52 -7.86 22.27
C GLU A 322 7.22 -6.35 22.37
N ASN A 323 8.26 -5.52 22.50
CA ASN A 323 8.12 -4.07 22.55
C ASN A 323 7.62 -3.49 21.23
N SER A 324 8.12 -3.96 20.07
CA SER A 324 7.60 -3.52 18.77
C SER A 324 6.18 -4.01 18.53
N ASN A 325 5.83 -5.23 18.90
CA ASN A 325 4.46 -5.75 18.84
C ASN A 325 3.52 -4.89 19.72
N ARG A 326 3.96 -4.54 20.95
CA ARG A 326 3.16 -3.66 21.81
C ARG A 326 2.96 -2.28 21.20
N LEU A 327 3.97 -1.74 20.52
CA LEU A 327 3.86 -0.47 19.81
C LEU A 327 2.86 -0.55 18.65
N GLN A 328 2.81 -1.68 17.91
CA GLN A 328 1.77 -1.93 16.91
C GLN A 328 0.37 -1.89 17.53
N ASP A 329 0.17 -2.57 18.66
CA ASP A 329 -1.12 -2.56 19.37
C ASP A 329 -1.51 -1.13 19.78
N LEU A 330 -0.56 -0.34 20.30
CA LEU A 330 -0.78 1.06 20.67
C LEU A 330 -1.19 1.93 19.48
N LEU A 331 -0.61 1.70 18.31
CA LEU A 331 -1.00 2.39 17.08
C LEU A 331 -2.40 1.96 16.63
N LEU A 332 -2.68 0.65 16.57
CA LEU A 332 -3.99 0.12 16.18
C LEU A 332 -5.12 0.59 17.09
N GLU A 333 -4.90 0.69 18.40
CA GLU A 333 -5.87 1.23 19.35
C GLU A 333 -6.25 2.69 19.05
N ARG A 334 -5.38 3.45 18.39
CA ARG A 334 -5.51 4.89 18.10
C ARG A 334 -5.85 5.20 16.66
N LEU A 335 -5.63 4.26 15.77
CA LEU A 335 -5.97 4.39 14.34
C LEU A 335 -7.50 4.36 14.15
N ARG A 336 -8.13 5.52 14.24
CA ARG A 336 -9.60 5.66 14.19
C ARG A 336 -10.03 6.62 13.09
N PRO A 337 -11.11 6.30 12.36
CA PRO A 337 -11.70 7.23 11.40
C PRO A 337 -12.04 8.59 12.03
N GLY A 338 -11.74 9.65 11.29
CA GLY A 338 -11.97 11.03 11.69
C GLY A 338 -10.78 11.74 12.35
N LEU A 339 -9.82 10.99 12.91
CA LEU A 339 -8.56 11.55 13.38
C LEU A 339 -7.64 11.82 12.18
N THR A 340 -6.76 12.82 12.30
CA THR A 340 -5.68 13.02 11.35
C THR A 340 -4.51 12.07 11.62
N GLY A 341 -3.66 11.83 10.61
CA GLY A 341 -2.44 11.04 10.80
C GLY A 341 -1.54 11.62 11.89
N ASN A 342 -1.42 12.96 11.97
CA ASN A 342 -0.65 13.65 12.99
C ASN A 342 -1.23 13.46 14.42
N GLN A 343 -2.57 13.42 14.56
CA GLN A 343 -3.21 13.10 15.84
C GLN A 343 -2.93 11.66 16.26
N VAL A 344 -3.06 10.71 15.34
CA VAL A 344 -2.76 9.29 15.60
C VAL A 344 -1.29 9.12 16.02
N LEU A 345 -0.35 9.79 15.34
CA LEU A 345 1.07 9.79 15.69
C LEU A 345 1.29 10.29 17.12
N ALA A 346 0.81 11.48 17.42
CA ALA A 346 1.02 12.13 18.73
C ALA A 346 0.46 11.25 19.88
N ASP A 347 -0.75 10.73 19.71
CA ASP A 347 -1.41 9.88 20.71
C ASP A 347 -0.67 8.55 20.89
N THR A 348 -0.14 7.97 19.80
CA THR A 348 0.63 6.72 19.85
C THR A 348 1.96 6.92 20.57
N LEU A 349 2.72 7.97 20.22
CA LEU A 349 4.00 8.26 20.85
C LEU A 349 3.84 8.62 22.34
N ALA A 350 2.77 9.36 22.71
CA ALA A 350 2.48 9.67 24.10
C ALA A 350 2.18 8.39 24.92
N ALA A 351 1.44 7.43 24.35
CA ALA A 351 1.16 6.17 25.00
C ALA A 351 2.41 5.27 25.10
N ALA A 352 3.20 5.18 24.04
CA ALA A 352 4.48 4.45 24.03
C ALA A 352 5.42 4.98 25.13
N LYS A 353 5.56 6.30 25.22
CA LYS A 353 6.35 6.96 26.27
C LYS A 353 5.85 6.62 27.68
N LYS A 354 4.52 6.59 27.89
CA LYS A 354 3.90 6.24 29.18
C LYS A 354 4.21 4.80 29.59
N GLU A 355 4.36 3.89 28.63
CA GLU A 355 4.75 2.50 28.85
C GLU A 355 6.28 2.29 28.86
N GLY A 356 7.07 3.36 28.75
CA GLY A 356 8.54 3.30 28.78
C GLY A 356 9.16 2.79 27.47
N LEU A 357 8.42 2.78 26.37
CA LEU A 357 8.92 2.38 25.05
C LEU A 357 9.64 3.56 24.38
N THR A 358 10.79 3.29 23.78
CA THR A 358 11.46 4.21 22.85
C THR A 358 10.98 3.86 21.44
N ALA A 359 10.13 4.72 20.89
CA ALA A 359 9.34 4.44 19.68
C ALA A 359 9.63 5.41 18.55
N THR A 360 9.63 4.90 17.32
CA THR A 360 9.56 5.66 16.08
C THR A 360 8.40 5.10 15.25
N VAL A 361 7.53 5.96 14.71
CA VAL A 361 6.36 5.54 13.91
C VAL A 361 6.42 6.21 12.55
N TYR A 362 6.28 5.43 11.47
CA TYR A 362 6.35 5.92 10.09
C TYR A 362 5.36 5.18 9.17
N SER A 363 4.17 4.88 9.73
CA SER A 363 3.10 4.13 9.08
C SER A 363 2.39 4.94 7.99
N HIS A 364 1.94 4.28 6.96
CA HIS A 364 1.30 4.91 5.82
C HIS A 364 0.13 4.08 5.28
N PRO A 365 -0.81 4.69 4.51
CA PRO A 365 -1.84 3.94 3.80
C PRO A 365 -1.22 3.01 2.76
N ILE A 366 -1.92 1.88 2.47
CA ILE A 366 -1.52 0.90 1.47
C ILE A 366 -2.73 0.42 0.65
N GLY A 367 -2.48 -0.04 -0.56
CA GLY A 367 -3.52 -0.61 -1.43
C GLY A 367 -3.13 -0.62 -2.89
N ASP A 368 -3.74 0.25 -3.71
CA ASP A 368 -3.43 0.36 -5.13
C ASP A 368 -1.95 0.78 -5.38
N HIS A 369 -1.34 1.37 -4.37
CA HIS A 369 0.09 1.73 -4.31
C HIS A 369 0.65 1.28 -2.96
N GLY A 370 1.94 0.98 -2.90
CA GLY A 370 2.62 0.63 -1.65
C GLY A 370 2.63 1.78 -0.67
N HIS A 371 3.30 2.88 -0.97
CA HIS A 371 3.07 4.15 -0.27
C HIS A 371 1.75 4.74 -0.77
N GLY A 372 0.64 4.32 -0.16
CA GLY A 372 -0.71 4.59 -0.63
C GLY A 372 -1.22 6.00 -0.38
N ALA A 373 -2.40 6.30 -0.97
CA ALA A 373 -3.09 7.56 -0.77
C ALA A 373 -3.79 7.61 0.59
N GLY A 374 -3.69 8.74 1.27
CA GLY A 374 -4.30 9.00 2.57
C GLY A 374 -3.34 9.63 3.58
N PRO A 375 -3.68 9.61 4.89
CA PRO A 375 -2.87 10.25 5.92
C PRO A 375 -1.58 9.50 6.23
N LEU A 376 -0.44 10.20 6.28
CA LEU A 376 0.79 9.69 6.86
C LEU A 376 0.73 9.76 8.39
N ILE A 377 1.28 8.74 9.05
CA ILE A 377 1.39 8.67 10.51
C ILE A 377 2.88 8.69 10.87
N GLY A 378 3.47 9.89 10.86
CA GLY A 378 4.91 10.10 10.99
C GLY A 378 5.70 9.76 9.73
N LEU A 379 6.99 10.01 9.81
CA LEU A 379 8.05 9.53 8.91
C LEU A 379 9.23 9.15 9.80
N TRP A 380 10.11 8.29 9.34
CA TRP A 380 11.27 7.85 10.13
C TRP A 380 12.10 9.00 10.72
N ASP A 381 12.13 10.16 10.05
CA ASP A 381 12.83 11.39 10.44
C ASP A 381 11.89 12.51 10.91
N ARG A 382 10.57 12.27 11.00
CA ARG A 382 9.54 13.25 11.39
C ARG A 382 8.56 12.67 12.39
N GLN A 383 8.90 12.81 13.67
CA GLN A 383 8.08 12.30 14.78
C GLN A 383 7.25 13.41 15.48
N ASP A 384 7.37 14.64 15.03
CA ASP A 384 6.61 15.82 15.48
C ASP A 384 5.41 16.15 14.59
N GLY A 385 5.19 15.34 13.55
CA GLY A 385 4.11 15.47 12.59
C GLY A 385 4.60 15.75 11.17
N VAL A 386 3.71 15.47 10.20
CA VAL A 386 3.96 15.64 8.76
C VAL A 386 2.97 16.67 8.22
N PRO A 387 3.39 17.94 8.04
CA PRO A 387 2.50 18.98 7.55
C PRO A 387 1.87 18.63 6.20
N GLY A 388 0.60 18.90 6.04
CA GLY A 388 -0.19 18.59 4.84
C GLY A 388 -0.57 17.12 4.75
N ARG A 389 0.39 16.21 4.53
CA ARG A 389 0.11 14.77 4.34
C ARG A 389 -0.34 14.07 5.62
N GLY A 390 0.13 14.49 6.78
CA GLY A 390 -0.33 13.99 8.07
C GLY A 390 -1.61 14.68 8.57
N ASP A 391 -2.03 15.79 7.97
CA ASP A 391 -3.24 16.52 8.34
C ASP A 391 -4.51 15.93 7.69
N VAL A 392 -4.35 14.98 6.76
CA VAL A 392 -5.46 14.22 6.17
C VAL A 392 -6.10 13.33 7.24
N LYS A 393 -7.42 13.18 7.17
CA LYS A 393 -8.18 12.32 8.09
C LYS A 393 -8.18 10.87 7.66
N VAL A 394 -8.06 9.98 8.62
CA VAL A 394 -8.31 8.55 8.43
C VAL A 394 -9.76 8.34 8.04
N LEU A 395 -10.00 7.61 6.96
CA LEU A 395 -11.34 7.23 6.51
C LEU A 395 -11.69 5.80 6.95
N PRO A 396 -12.99 5.49 7.08
CA PRO A 396 -13.41 4.10 7.18
C PRO A 396 -12.93 3.29 5.98
N SER A 397 -12.61 2.02 6.20
CA SER A 397 -12.17 1.08 5.13
C SER A 397 -10.86 1.46 4.42
N THR A 398 -9.99 2.23 5.07
CA THR A 398 -8.60 2.44 4.64
C THR A 398 -7.70 1.38 5.24
N TRP A 399 -6.76 0.87 4.46
CA TRP A 399 -5.69 -0.02 4.94
C TRP A 399 -4.40 0.75 5.15
N PHE A 400 -3.62 0.27 6.13
CA PHE A 400 -2.32 0.84 6.46
C PHE A 400 -1.25 -0.25 6.49
N SER A 401 -0.06 0.07 6.00
CA SER A 401 1.16 -0.59 6.44
C SER A 401 1.49 -0.03 7.82
N ILE A 402 1.55 -0.92 8.80
CA ILE A 402 1.89 -0.56 10.18
C ILE A 402 3.39 -0.66 10.31
N GLU A 403 4.06 0.45 10.04
CA GLU A 403 5.50 0.54 10.09
C GLU A 403 5.94 1.37 11.28
N LEU A 404 6.80 0.78 12.07
CA LEU A 404 7.30 1.36 13.30
C LEU A 404 8.52 0.61 13.82
N GLU A 405 9.21 1.24 14.78
CA GLU A 405 10.40 0.68 15.40
C GLU A 405 10.36 0.91 16.90
N ALA A 406 10.66 -0.12 17.68
CA ALA A 406 10.96 0.00 19.09
C ALA A 406 12.44 -0.26 19.35
N THR A 407 13.11 0.68 20.00
CA THR A 407 14.50 0.52 20.43
C THR A 407 14.55 -0.05 21.86
N THR A 408 15.23 -1.20 22.02
CA THR A 408 15.31 -1.93 23.30
C THR A 408 16.75 -2.24 23.66
N PRO A 409 17.22 -1.91 24.87
CA PRO A 409 18.52 -2.37 25.36
C PRO A 409 18.50 -3.91 25.56
N VAL A 410 19.49 -4.60 25.01
CA VAL A 410 19.60 -6.05 25.10
C VAL A 410 20.70 -6.45 26.10
N PRO A 411 20.36 -7.00 27.26
CA PRO A 411 21.35 -7.35 28.30
C PRO A 411 22.42 -8.31 27.81
N GLU A 412 22.07 -9.31 27.00
CA GLU A 412 22.99 -10.29 26.45
C GLU A 412 23.97 -9.68 25.42
N TRP A 413 23.70 -8.43 25.01
CA TRP A 413 24.56 -7.63 24.14
C TRP A 413 25.20 -6.46 24.93
N ASP A 414 25.47 -6.65 26.23
CA ASP A 414 26.06 -5.64 27.12
C ASP A 414 25.26 -4.32 27.17
N GLY A 415 23.94 -4.42 27.06
CA GLY A 415 23.03 -3.26 27.02
C GLY A 415 22.99 -2.52 25.68
N GLN A 416 23.60 -3.08 24.63
CA GLN A 416 23.52 -2.50 23.28
C GLN A 416 22.05 -2.36 22.86
N PRO A 417 21.63 -1.16 22.39
CA PRO A 417 20.28 -0.97 21.88
C PRO A 417 20.08 -1.74 20.58
N VAL A 418 18.98 -2.46 20.48
CA VAL A 418 18.52 -3.14 19.28
C VAL A 418 17.23 -2.46 18.81
N ARG A 419 17.16 -2.16 17.52
CA ARG A 419 15.97 -1.63 16.85
C ARG A 419 15.20 -2.81 16.27
N SER A 420 13.98 -3.01 16.74
CA SER A 420 13.05 -3.99 16.23
C SER A 420 11.99 -3.26 15.41
N ALA A 421 12.16 -3.27 14.09
CA ALA A 421 11.21 -2.70 13.15
C ALA A 421 10.20 -3.77 12.71
N GLN A 422 8.98 -3.35 12.48
CA GLN A 422 7.86 -4.18 12.06
C GLN A 422 7.08 -3.45 10.98
#